data_d096a2b6a255c9477f023ffac0c642e2
#
_entry.id   d096a2b6a255c9477f023ffac0c642e2
#
_cell.length_a   1.000
_cell.length_b   1.000
_cell.length_c   1.000
_cell.angle_alpha   90.00
_cell.angle_beta   90.00
_cell.angle_gamma   90.00
#
_symmetry.space_group_name_H-M   'P 1'
#
loop_
_entity.id
_entity.type
_entity.pdbx_description
1 polymer ?
#
loop_
_entity_poly.entity_id
_entity_poly.type
_entity_poly.pdbx_seq_one_letter_code
_entity_poly.pdbx_strand_id
1 'polypeptide(L)'
;WYVGDQDTVIAALDRAVASHPDRVFLDFSGELHTYRDIDLLSTKLAHSFATLGVKPGETVVSMLDNNVDAVVCWLAVNKLGAVSVPINTALRGEFLRHQIADADTPLLICEQAYLERVSAISSQLTSLKQILVRGALNTSGECAVPVAPLDHHRGENDSPIEFRPAASDLACL
;
A
#
# COMPACT_ATOMS: atom_id res chain seq x y z
N TRP A 1 -16.72 -23.88 -2.91
CA TRP A 1 -16.54 -22.89 -1.84
C TRP A 1 -17.46 -21.72 -2.17
N TYR A 2 -18.49 -21.49 -1.38
CA TYR A 2 -19.35 -20.30 -1.50
C TYR A 2 -18.65 -19.19 -0.70
N VAL A 3 -18.17 -18.17 -1.38
CA VAL A 3 -17.67 -16.94 -0.74
C VAL A 3 -18.89 -16.06 -0.50
N GLY A 4 -19.23 -15.81 0.76
CA GLY A 4 -20.33 -14.90 1.11
C GLY A 4 -19.97 -13.45 0.76
N ASP A 5 -20.95 -12.61 0.51
CA ASP A 5 -20.77 -11.17 0.20
C ASP A 5 -19.97 -10.38 1.28
N GLN A 6 -19.77 -10.98 2.44
CA GLN A 6 -19.04 -10.42 3.58
C GLN A 6 -17.61 -10.97 3.73
N ASP A 7 -17.15 -11.83 2.83
CA ASP A 7 -15.85 -12.50 2.94
C ASP A 7 -14.75 -11.72 2.21
N THR A 8 -14.51 -10.50 2.68
CA THR A 8 -13.37 -9.68 2.22
C THR A 8 -12.23 -9.73 3.23
N VAL A 9 -11.01 -9.38 2.79
CA VAL A 9 -9.84 -9.26 3.66
C VAL A 9 -10.10 -8.28 4.81
N ILE A 10 -10.75 -7.15 4.51
CA ILE A 10 -11.06 -6.13 5.52
C ILE A 10 -12.11 -6.64 6.51
N ALA A 11 -13.17 -7.31 6.04
CA ALA A 11 -14.15 -7.91 6.95
C ALA A 11 -13.53 -9.02 7.84
N ALA A 12 -12.55 -9.76 7.33
CA ALA A 12 -11.80 -10.74 8.12
C ALA A 12 -10.94 -10.05 9.20
N LEU A 13 -10.25 -8.96 8.86
CA LEU A 13 -9.50 -8.15 9.81
C LEU A 13 -10.41 -7.57 10.88
N ASP A 14 -11.53 -6.95 10.50
CA ASP A 14 -12.51 -6.36 11.43
C ASP A 14 -13.01 -7.40 12.45
N ARG A 15 -13.34 -8.62 11.99
CA ARG A 15 -13.74 -9.74 12.88
C ARG A 15 -12.62 -10.15 13.83
N ALA A 16 -11.38 -10.21 13.35
CA ALA A 16 -10.23 -10.56 14.18
C ALA A 16 -9.94 -9.49 15.25
N VAL A 17 -10.01 -8.20 14.87
CA VAL A 17 -9.86 -7.07 15.81
C VAL A 17 -10.97 -7.08 16.85
N ALA A 18 -12.22 -7.31 16.45
CA ALA A 18 -13.35 -7.37 17.39
C ALA A 18 -13.24 -8.52 18.39
N SER A 19 -12.72 -9.68 17.95
CA SER A 19 -12.68 -10.90 18.76
C SER A 19 -11.39 -11.04 19.57
N HIS A 20 -10.24 -10.63 18.99
CA HIS A 20 -8.92 -10.88 19.53
C HIS A 20 -7.96 -9.71 19.29
N PRO A 21 -8.28 -8.46 19.70
CA PRO A 21 -7.52 -7.26 19.35
C PRO A 21 -6.05 -7.34 19.74
N ASP A 22 -5.76 -7.88 20.92
CA ASP A 22 -4.42 -7.92 21.51
C ASP A 22 -3.64 -9.21 21.16
N ARG A 23 -4.21 -10.07 20.32
CA ARG A 23 -3.49 -11.25 19.83
C ARG A 23 -2.49 -10.84 18.76
N VAL A 24 -1.28 -11.41 18.85
CA VAL A 24 -0.22 -11.20 17.84
C VAL A 24 -0.71 -11.69 16.47
N PHE A 25 -0.66 -10.80 15.49
CA PHE A 25 -0.97 -11.06 14.09
C PHE A 25 0.29 -11.24 13.26
N LEU A 26 1.29 -10.38 13.44
CA LEU A 26 2.55 -10.44 12.73
C LEU A 26 3.71 -10.50 13.72
N ASP A 27 4.72 -11.30 13.37
CA ASP A 27 6.04 -11.34 14.00
C ASP A 27 7.09 -11.16 12.90
N PHE A 28 7.74 -10.00 12.87
CA PHE A 28 8.85 -9.73 11.98
C PHE A 28 10.15 -9.62 12.78
N SER A 29 10.93 -10.69 12.79
CA SER A 29 12.23 -10.74 13.48
C SER A 29 12.15 -10.38 14.97
N GLY A 30 11.06 -10.76 15.64
CA GLY A 30 10.82 -10.50 17.05
C GLY A 30 10.09 -9.17 17.35
N GLU A 31 9.81 -8.36 16.34
CA GLU A 31 8.89 -7.23 16.45
C GLU A 31 7.46 -7.72 16.29
N LEU A 32 6.71 -7.73 17.39
CA LEU A 32 5.36 -8.27 17.46
C LEU A 32 4.32 -7.19 17.24
N HIS A 33 3.38 -7.44 16.32
CA HIS A 33 2.25 -6.56 16.06
C HIS A 33 0.96 -7.31 16.27
N THR A 34 0.04 -6.73 17.05
CA THR A 34 -1.31 -7.28 17.29
C THR A 34 -2.23 -6.95 16.11
N TYR A 35 -3.42 -7.60 16.09
CA TYR A 35 -4.48 -7.23 15.13
C TYR A 35 -4.86 -5.76 15.24
N ARG A 36 -4.97 -5.23 16.46
CA ARG A 36 -5.27 -3.82 16.74
C ARG A 36 -4.19 -2.89 16.17
N ASP A 37 -2.91 -3.22 16.36
CA ASP A 37 -1.80 -2.40 15.88
C ASP A 37 -1.84 -2.27 14.36
N ILE A 38 -2.01 -3.39 13.66
CA ILE A 38 -2.06 -3.43 12.19
C ILE A 38 -3.32 -2.72 11.66
N ASP A 39 -4.45 -2.88 12.35
CA ASP A 39 -5.68 -2.16 11.99
C ASP A 39 -5.50 -0.64 12.10
N LEU A 40 -4.97 -0.15 13.21
CA LEU A 40 -4.69 1.27 13.43
C LEU A 40 -3.69 1.82 12.40
N LEU A 41 -2.56 1.14 12.19
CA LEU A 41 -1.54 1.57 11.24
C LEU A 41 -2.10 1.65 9.82
N SER A 42 -2.84 0.63 9.40
CA SER A 42 -3.44 0.60 8.05
C SER A 42 -4.57 1.61 7.88
N THR A 43 -5.35 1.90 8.93
CA THR A 43 -6.40 2.94 8.91
C THR A 43 -5.79 4.34 8.74
N LYS A 44 -4.77 4.68 9.53
CA LYS A 44 -4.06 5.96 9.43
C LYS A 44 -3.45 6.16 8.04
N LEU A 45 -2.84 5.11 7.51
CA LEU A 45 -2.23 5.16 6.19
C LEU A 45 -3.30 5.26 5.08
N ALA A 46 -4.44 4.60 5.22
CA ALA A 46 -5.56 4.71 4.29
C ALA A 46 -6.08 6.15 4.20
N HIS A 47 -6.27 6.85 5.32
CA HIS A 47 -6.63 8.27 5.32
C HIS A 47 -5.61 9.14 4.57
N SER A 48 -4.32 8.86 4.76
CA SER A 48 -3.27 9.56 4.04
C SER A 48 -3.30 9.29 2.53
N PHE A 49 -3.52 8.06 2.12
CA PHE A 49 -3.68 7.72 0.69
C PHE A 49 -4.92 8.38 0.07
N ALA A 50 -6.02 8.45 0.80
CA ALA A 50 -7.21 9.20 0.37
C ALA A 50 -6.90 10.69 0.18
N THR A 51 -6.11 11.30 1.09
CA THR A 51 -5.66 12.70 0.97
C THR A 51 -4.75 12.90 -0.25
N LEU A 52 -3.95 11.90 -0.63
CA LEU A 52 -3.15 11.90 -1.86
C LEU A 52 -4.00 11.65 -3.13
N GLY A 53 -5.31 11.46 -2.97
CA GLY A 53 -6.26 11.34 -4.06
C GLY A 53 -6.50 9.92 -4.55
N VAL A 54 -6.05 8.88 -3.83
CA VAL A 54 -6.40 7.48 -4.14
C VAL A 54 -7.90 7.25 -3.92
N LYS A 55 -8.56 6.68 -4.91
CA LYS A 55 -10.01 6.43 -4.93
C LYS A 55 -10.31 4.93 -5.03
N PRO A 56 -11.52 4.50 -4.65
CA PRO A 56 -11.97 3.13 -4.91
C PRO A 56 -11.81 2.75 -6.37
N GLY A 57 -11.31 1.54 -6.61
CA GLY A 57 -11.05 1.00 -7.95
C GLY A 57 -9.73 1.45 -8.60
N GLU A 58 -9.05 2.49 -8.08
CA GLU A 58 -7.73 2.85 -8.57
C GLU A 58 -6.66 1.89 -8.04
N THR A 59 -5.59 1.74 -8.79
CA THR A 59 -4.46 0.88 -8.42
C THR A 59 -3.45 1.62 -7.55
N VAL A 60 -2.77 0.91 -6.67
CA VAL A 60 -1.59 1.37 -5.95
C VAL A 60 -0.49 0.34 -6.09
N VAL A 61 0.60 0.71 -6.76
CA VAL A 61 1.76 -0.17 -6.93
C VAL A 61 2.64 -0.15 -5.70
N SER A 62 3.06 -1.33 -5.25
CA SER A 62 4.04 -1.46 -4.17
C SER A 62 5.24 -2.30 -4.61
N MET A 63 6.44 -1.75 -4.42
CA MET A 63 7.73 -2.41 -4.63
C MET A 63 8.47 -2.45 -3.30
N LEU A 64 7.93 -3.26 -2.38
CA LEU A 64 8.38 -3.40 -0.99
C LEU A 64 8.93 -4.80 -0.76
N ASP A 65 9.92 -4.89 0.12
CA ASP A 65 10.39 -6.17 0.64
C ASP A 65 9.41 -6.73 1.68
N ASN A 66 9.62 -7.96 2.11
CA ASN A 66 8.81 -8.57 3.17
C ASN A 66 9.08 -7.87 4.51
N ASN A 67 8.15 -7.00 4.92
CA ASN A 67 8.19 -6.27 6.17
C ASN A 67 6.77 -5.86 6.60
N VAL A 68 6.64 -5.28 7.78
CA VAL A 68 5.35 -4.84 8.34
C VAL A 68 4.67 -3.81 7.44
N ASP A 69 5.45 -2.89 6.86
CA ASP A 69 4.90 -1.83 6.01
C ASP A 69 4.27 -2.36 4.73
N ALA A 70 4.79 -3.46 4.17
CA ALA A 70 4.17 -4.11 3.02
C ALA A 70 2.75 -4.59 3.33
N VAL A 71 2.54 -5.18 4.51
CA VAL A 71 1.21 -5.62 4.99
C VAL A 71 0.32 -4.42 5.30
N VAL A 72 0.85 -3.40 5.98
CA VAL A 72 0.11 -2.18 6.35
C VAL A 72 -0.35 -1.43 5.08
N CYS A 73 0.53 -1.27 4.08
CA CYS A 73 0.19 -0.64 2.80
C CYS A 73 -0.89 -1.44 2.06
N TRP A 74 -0.76 -2.76 1.98
CA TRP A 74 -1.74 -3.63 1.36
C TRP A 74 -3.12 -3.49 1.98
N LEU A 75 -3.21 -3.53 3.32
CA LEU A 75 -4.47 -3.34 4.02
C LEU A 75 -5.02 -1.91 3.88
N ALA A 76 -4.16 -0.88 3.90
CA ALA A 76 -4.57 0.50 3.71
C ALA A 76 -5.23 0.73 2.35
N VAL A 77 -4.64 0.17 1.29
CA VAL A 77 -5.20 0.20 -0.08
C VAL A 77 -6.56 -0.49 -0.12
N ASN A 78 -6.66 -1.70 0.45
CA ASN A 78 -7.91 -2.46 0.47
C ASN A 78 -9.01 -1.77 1.31
N LYS A 79 -8.67 -1.08 2.40
CA LYS A 79 -9.64 -0.28 3.20
C LYS A 79 -10.28 0.83 2.38
N LEU A 80 -9.58 1.38 1.40
CA LEU A 80 -10.11 2.39 0.47
C LEU A 80 -10.91 1.80 -0.70
N GLY A 81 -10.96 0.47 -0.83
CA GLY A 81 -11.49 -0.18 -2.03
C GLY A 81 -10.65 0.03 -3.27
N ALA A 82 -9.40 0.42 -3.09
CA ALA A 82 -8.40 0.49 -4.15
C ALA A 82 -7.75 -0.88 -4.36
N VAL A 83 -7.07 -1.04 -5.49
CA VAL A 83 -6.47 -2.31 -5.91
C VAL A 83 -4.98 -2.31 -5.62
N SER A 84 -4.52 -3.23 -4.79
CA SER A 84 -3.09 -3.39 -4.51
C SER A 84 -2.38 -4.13 -5.64
N VAL A 85 -1.24 -3.59 -6.10
CA VAL A 85 -0.42 -4.18 -7.15
C VAL A 85 1.02 -4.35 -6.63
N PRO A 86 1.28 -5.41 -5.86
CA PRO A 86 2.64 -5.71 -5.42
C PRO A 86 3.46 -6.25 -6.59
N ILE A 87 4.58 -5.58 -6.89
CA ILE A 87 5.46 -5.98 -8.00
C ILE A 87 6.77 -6.57 -7.50
N ASN A 88 7.37 -7.44 -8.31
CA ASN A 88 8.61 -8.09 -7.98
C ASN A 88 9.76 -7.06 -7.85
N THR A 89 10.42 -7.05 -6.69
CA THR A 89 11.52 -6.12 -6.37
C THR A 89 12.78 -6.35 -7.19
N ALA A 90 12.90 -7.46 -7.91
CA ALA A 90 14.01 -7.74 -8.82
C ALA A 90 13.88 -7.06 -10.19
N LEU A 91 12.70 -6.53 -10.54
CA LEU A 91 12.45 -5.90 -11.84
C LEU A 91 13.29 -4.65 -12.05
N ARG A 92 13.67 -4.43 -13.32
CA ARG A 92 14.49 -3.29 -13.75
C ARG A 92 14.13 -2.87 -15.18
N GLY A 93 14.49 -1.62 -15.54
CA GLY A 93 14.40 -1.10 -16.90
C GLY A 93 12.99 -1.27 -17.49
N GLU A 94 12.92 -1.77 -18.72
CA GLU A 94 11.68 -1.85 -19.48
C GLU A 94 10.63 -2.78 -18.86
N PHE A 95 11.04 -3.88 -18.22
CA PHE A 95 10.11 -4.76 -17.53
C PHE A 95 9.44 -4.07 -16.32
N LEU A 96 10.22 -3.29 -15.56
CA LEU A 96 9.68 -2.49 -14.45
C LEU A 96 8.74 -1.41 -14.98
N ARG A 97 9.16 -0.69 -16.03
CA ARG A 97 8.33 0.34 -16.68
C ARG A 97 6.99 -0.23 -17.14
N HIS A 98 7.03 -1.37 -17.84
CA HIS A 98 5.83 -2.02 -18.37
C HIS A 98 4.85 -2.39 -17.25
N GLN A 99 5.29 -3.06 -16.19
CA GLN A 99 4.41 -3.43 -15.09
C GLN A 99 3.76 -2.22 -14.40
N ILE A 100 4.53 -1.14 -14.17
CA ILE A 100 3.97 0.05 -13.52
C ILE A 100 3.02 0.79 -14.47
N ALA A 101 3.36 0.88 -15.75
CA ALA A 101 2.51 1.52 -16.76
C ALA A 101 1.19 0.77 -16.97
N ASP A 102 1.23 -0.56 -17.04
CA ASP A 102 0.02 -1.40 -17.21
C ASP A 102 -0.90 -1.32 -16.00
N ALA A 103 -0.33 -1.12 -14.81
CA ALA A 103 -1.12 -0.90 -13.60
C ALA A 103 -1.88 0.44 -13.61
N ASP A 104 -1.49 1.41 -14.45
CA ASP A 104 -2.09 2.75 -14.56
C ASP A 104 -2.22 3.47 -13.19
N THR A 105 -1.18 3.34 -12.36
CA THR A 105 -1.20 3.74 -10.95
C THR A 105 -0.93 5.23 -10.73
N PRO A 106 -1.73 5.94 -9.92
CA PRO A 106 -1.41 7.29 -9.49
C PRO A 106 -0.38 7.34 -8.34
N LEU A 107 -0.25 6.27 -7.57
CA LEU A 107 0.61 6.18 -6.39
C LEU A 107 1.49 4.94 -6.45
N LEU A 108 2.80 5.14 -6.24
CA LEU A 108 3.75 4.05 -6.09
C LEU A 108 4.45 4.15 -4.74
N ILE A 109 4.61 3.01 -4.07
CA ILE A 109 5.33 2.90 -2.80
C ILE A 109 6.52 1.99 -3.02
N CYS A 110 7.75 2.42 -2.65
CA CYS A 110 8.92 1.57 -2.79
C CYS A 110 9.89 1.70 -1.63
N GLU A 111 10.78 0.70 -1.49
CA GLU A 111 11.95 0.84 -0.63
C GLU A 111 12.91 1.89 -1.18
N GLN A 112 13.65 2.57 -0.30
CA GLN A 112 14.72 3.49 -0.70
C GLN A 112 15.71 2.84 -1.67
N ALA A 113 16.02 1.56 -1.47
CA ALA A 113 16.94 0.80 -2.34
C ALA A 113 16.49 0.68 -3.80
N TYR A 114 15.19 0.89 -4.07
CA TYR A 114 14.61 0.76 -5.42
C TYR A 114 14.26 2.10 -6.06
N LEU A 115 14.34 3.20 -5.31
CA LEU A 115 13.95 4.54 -5.78
C LEU A 115 14.68 4.94 -7.05
N GLU A 116 15.99 4.72 -7.15
CA GLU A 116 16.77 5.07 -8.33
C GLU A 116 16.24 4.41 -9.62
N ARG A 117 15.84 3.12 -9.52
CA ARG A 117 15.27 2.38 -10.66
C ARG A 117 13.91 2.94 -11.10
N VAL A 118 13.08 3.34 -10.14
CA VAL A 118 11.77 3.93 -10.40
C VAL A 118 11.94 5.34 -10.96
N SER A 119 12.84 6.13 -10.39
CA SER A 119 13.14 7.49 -10.86
C SER A 119 13.62 7.51 -12.32
N ALA A 120 14.47 6.57 -12.69
CA ALA A 120 15.01 6.46 -14.05
C ALA A 120 13.95 6.27 -15.15
N ILE A 121 12.77 5.74 -14.79
CA ILE A 121 11.66 5.50 -15.73
C ILE A 121 10.46 6.42 -15.48
N SER A 122 10.51 7.24 -14.44
CA SER A 122 9.35 8.02 -13.94
C SER A 122 8.78 8.98 -15.00
N SER A 123 9.59 9.54 -15.87
CA SER A 123 9.12 10.42 -16.97
C SER A 123 8.26 9.71 -18.03
N GLN A 124 8.27 8.38 -18.04
CA GLN A 124 7.50 7.55 -18.97
C GLN A 124 6.22 6.98 -18.33
N LEU A 125 5.98 7.28 -17.04
CA LEU A 125 4.83 6.79 -16.27
C LEU A 125 3.77 7.90 -16.14
N THR A 126 2.94 8.05 -17.16
CA THR A 126 2.06 9.21 -17.34
C THR A 126 0.96 9.32 -16.27
N SER A 127 0.54 8.21 -15.69
CA SER A 127 -0.50 8.17 -14.63
C SER A 127 0.08 8.40 -13.25
N LEU A 128 1.39 8.17 -13.06
CA LEU A 128 2.04 8.28 -11.76
C LEU A 128 2.11 9.75 -11.32
N LYS A 129 1.59 10.03 -10.13
CA LYS A 129 1.53 11.38 -9.55
C LYS A 129 2.43 11.56 -8.34
N GLN A 130 2.71 10.48 -7.62
CA GLN A 130 3.45 10.49 -6.36
C GLN A 130 4.19 9.18 -6.13
N ILE A 131 5.40 9.28 -5.56
CA ILE A 131 6.16 8.15 -5.04
C ILE A 131 6.32 8.32 -3.53
N LEU A 132 5.99 7.30 -2.75
CA LEU A 132 6.30 7.22 -1.33
C LEU A 132 7.44 6.24 -1.11
N VAL A 133 8.40 6.64 -0.30
CA VAL A 133 9.61 5.87 -0.07
C VAL A 133 9.67 5.40 1.38
N ARG A 134 9.81 4.10 1.56
CA ARG A 134 10.10 3.49 2.85
C ARG A 134 11.60 3.57 3.16
N GLY A 135 11.93 4.02 4.36
CA GLY A 135 13.30 4.24 4.81
C GLY A 135 13.76 5.69 4.68
N ALA A 136 15.01 5.95 5.01
CA ALA A 136 15.57 7.29 4.95
C ALA A 136 15.68 7.79 3.51
N LEU A 137 14.93 8.83 3.18
CA LEU A 137 14.89 9.37 1.83
C LEU A 137 16.25 10.01 1.47
N ASN A 138 16.95 9.37 0.54
CA ASN A 138 18.14 9.89 -0.09
C ASN A 138 17.88 10.01 -1.60
N THR A 139 17.64 11.22 -2.07
CA THR A 139 17.46 11.50 -3.49
C THR A 139 18.81 11.85 -4.12
N SER A 140 19.33 10.97 -4.97
CA SER A 140 20.55 11.19 -5.74
C SER A 140 20.30 11.52 -7.22
N GLY A 141 19.03 11.62 -7.63
CA GLY A 141 18.64 11.84 -9.03
C GLY A 141 17.35 12.64 -9.17
N GLU A 142 17.13 13.18 -10.38
CA GLU A 142 15.88 13.82 -10.75
C GLU A 142 14.79 12.75 -10.90
N CYS A 143 13.64 13.00 -10.29
CA CYS A 143 12.42 12.21 -10.48
C CYS A 143 11.36 13.09 -11.14
N ALA A 144 10.65 12.56 -12.11
CA ALA A 144 9.64 13.33 -12.86
C ALA A 144 8.39 13.63 -12.03
N VAL A 145 8.20 12.95 -10.89
CA VAL A 145 7.07 13.14 -9.98
C VAL A 145 7.58 13.40 -8.57
N PRO A 146 6.77 14.03 -7.70
CA PRO A 146 7.11 14.24 -6.29
C PRO A 146 7.45 12.94 -5.57
N VAL A 147 8.48 12.99 -4.74
CA VAL A 147 8.92 11.88 -3.89
C VAL A 147 8.85 12.33 -2.43
N ALA A 148 8.26 11.52 -1.57
CA ALA A 148 8.15 11.81 -0.14
C ALA A 148 8.43 10.57 0.71
N PRO A 149 8.91 10.72 1.95
CA PRO A 149 9.03 9.59 2.88
C PRO A 149 7.64 9.02 3.21
N LEU A 150 7.51 7.68 3.22
CA LEU A 150 6.29 7.00 3.65
C LEU A 150 5.92 7.38 5.10
N ASP A 151 6.91 7.57 5.97
CA ASP A 151 6.70 7.91 7.39
C ASP A 151 6.00 9.27 7.57
N HIS A 152 6.18 10.22 6.67
CA HIS A 152 5.46 11.50 6.71
C HIS A 152 3.95 11.34 6.41
N HIS A 153 3.56 10.20 5.88
CA HIS A 153 2.18 9.85 5.53
C HIS A 153 1.52 8.89 6.53
N ARG A 154 2.16 8.65 7.67
CA ARG A 154 1.58 7.90 8.80
C ARG A 154 0.72 8.82 9.68
N GLY A 155 -0.28 9.47 9.14
CA GLY A 155 -1.14 10.45 9.81
C GLY A 155 -1.64 10.01 11.20
N GLU A 156 -2.37 10.90 11.87
CA GLU A 156 -2.94 10.61 13.20
C GLU A 156 -4.42 10.21 13.15
N ASN A 157 -5.08 10.40 12.01
CA ASN A 157 -6.49 10.06 11.87
C ASN A 157 -6.68 8.54 11.88
N ASP A 158 -7.28 8.05 12.94
CA ASP A 158 -7.61 6.64 13.16
C ASP A 158 -9.13 6.35 13.14
N SER A 159 -9.93 7.33 12.70
CA SER A 159 -11.36 7.13 12.55
C SER A 159 -11.65 5.99 11.56
N PRO A 160 -12.69 5.19 11.79
CA PRO A 160 -13.04 4.10 10.87
C PRO A 160 -13.23 4.60 9.44
N ILE A 161 -12.68 3.87 8.47
CA ILE A 161 -12.96 4.09 7.06
C ILE A 161 -14.41 3.64 6.78
N GLU A 162 -15.22 4.53 6.21
CA GLU A 162 -16.64 4.25 5.94
C GLU A 162 -16.82 3.26 4.77
N PHE A 163 -15.90 3.27 3.81
CA PHE A 163 -15.98 2.39 2.65
C PHE A 163 -15.88 0.92 3.08
N ARG A 164 -16.73 0.08 2.48
CA ARG A 164 -16.73 -1.37 2.69
C ARG A 164 -16.65 -2.07 1.34
N PRO A 165 -15.50 -2.71 1.02
CA PRO A 165 -15.37 -3.45 -0.22
C PRO A 165 -16.34 -4.63 -0.26
N ALA A 166 -16.91 -4.88 -1.44
CA ALA A 166 -17.69 -6.09 -1.68
C ALA A 166 -16.76 -7.28 -2.02
N ALA A 167 -17.23 -8.50 -1.82
CA ALA A 167 -16.45 -9.70 -2.16
C ALA A 167 -16.17 -9.83 -3.68
N SER A 168 -16.94 -9.12 -4.51
CA SER A 168 -16.74 -9.02 -5.95
C SER A 168 -15.70 -8.00 -6.38
N ASP A 169 -15.28 -7.11 -5.48
CA ASP A 169 -14.33 -6.05 -5.81
C ASP A 169 -12.92 -6.63 -5.94
N LEU A 170 -12.17 -6.09 -6.90
CA LEU A 170 -10.79 -6.48 -7.08
C LEU A 170 -9.93 -5.91 -5.93
N ALA A 171 -9.25 -6.77 -5.22
CA ALA A 171 -8.42 -6.40 -4.07
C ALA A 171 -6.92 -6.35 -4.40
N CYS A 172 -6.48 -7.19 -5.34
CA CYS A 172 -5.08 -7.33 -5.71
C CYS A 172 -4.94 -7.81 -7.16
N LEU A 173 -3.91 -7.33 -7.85
CA LEU A 173 -3.46 -7.78 -9.19
C LEU A 173 -2.08 -8.40 -9.12
#